data_ec723ba55ae3d80d2bee5f26f40a6df9
#
_entry.id   ec723ba55ae3d80d2bee5f26f40a6df9
#
_cell.length_a   1.000
_cell.length_b   1.000
_cell.length_c   1.000
_cell.angle_alpha   90.00
_cell.angle_beta   90.00
_cell.angle_gamma   90.00
#
_symmetry.space_group_name_H-M   'P 1'
#
loop_
_entity.id
_entity.type
_entity.pdbx_description
1 polymer ?
#
loop_
_entity_poly.entity_id
_entity_poly.type
_entity_poly.pdbx_seq_one_letter_code
_entity_poly.pdbx_strand_id
1 'polypeptide(L)'
;MTQNDNSALQRFNRIWDRVNAAFHKASGRMGLADSELTILYMLCDYQRPFSQCEIIQLTGLSKQTVNSSVRRMEKAGWLVLGERSNCHRKMTLTEKGHEIVREKVLPFMDLEAGIFDQWTEEERETFLGLMERYETALNEIAEQIENTRR
;
A
#
# COMPACT_ATOMS: atom_id res chain seq x y z
N MET A 1 8.35 28.79 13.23
CA MET A 1 8.79 27.38 13.32
C MET A 1 10.12 27.35 14.05
N THR A 2 10.15 26.76 15.22
CA THR A 2 11.38 26.63 16.01
C THR A 2 12.29 25.59 15.38
N GLN A 3 13.61 25.81 15.46
CA GLN A 3 14.65 24.96 14.87
C GLN A 3 14.56 23.46 15.31
N ASN A 4 13.82 23.19 16.38
CA ASN A 4 13.64 21.84 16.95
C ASN A 4 12.57 21.03 16.20
N ASP A 5 11.52 21.66 15.66
CA ASP A 5 10.43 20.97 14.94
C ASP A 5 10.87 20.46 13.56
N ASN A 6 11.79 21.19 12.92
CA ASN A 6 12.35 20.82 11.62
C ASN A 6 13.23 19.55 11.71
N SER A 7 13.88 19.28 12.85
CA SER A 7 14.71 18.10 13.05
C SER A 7 13.90 16.79 13.16
N ALA A 8 12.74 16.82 13.82
CA ALA A 8 11.86 15.66 13.97
C ALA A 8 11.22 15.28 12.63
N LEU A 9 10.68 16.26 11.88
CA LEU A 9 10.13 16.03 10.54
C LEU A 9 11.20 15.50 9.56
N GLN A 10 12.41 16.09 9.57
CA GLN A 10 13.51 15.59 8.73
C GLN A 10 13.90 14.16 9.07
N ARG A 11 13.96 13.83 10.37
CA ARG A 11 14.24 12.46 10.83
C ARG A 11 13.13 11.49 10.38
N PHE A 12 11.87 11.87 10.56
CA PHE A 12 10.72 11.11 10.09
C PHE A 12 10.81 10.84 8.58
N ASN A 13 10.99 11.87 7.76
CA ASN A 13 11.07 11.73 6.30
C ASN A 13 12.19 10.76 5.89
N ARG A 14 13.38 10.87 6.50
CA ARG A 14 14.50 9.95 6.23
C ARG A 14 14.21 8.50 6.64
N ILE A 15 13.45 8.28 7.72
CA ILE A 15 13.01 6.95 8.13
C ILE A 15 12.02 6.42 7.10
N TRP A 16 11.04 7.24 6.70
CA TRP A 16 10.03 6.88 5.72
C TRP A 16 10.63 6.51 4.36
N ASP A 17 11.59 7.29 3.88
CA ASP A 17 12.33 6.98 2.65
C ASP A 17 13.04 5.61 2.73
N ARG A 18 13.65 5.28 3.87
CA ARG A 18 14.31 3.98 4.08
C ARG A 18 13.31 2.83 4.18
N VAL A 19 12.15 3.06 4.80
CA VAL A 19 11.05 2.06 4.83
C VAL A 19 10.59 1.76 3.42
N ASN A 20 10.33 2.79 2.61
CA ASN A 20 9.95 2.63 1.20
C ASN A 20 11.03 1.90 0.39
N ALA A 21 12.31 2.23 0.60
CA ALA A 21 13.42 1.55 -0.07
C ALA A 21 13.54 0.07 0.34
N ALA A 22 13.26 -0.26 1.60
CA ALA A 22 13.22 -1.64 2.08
C ALA A 22 12.07 -2.43 1.43
N PHE A 23 10.88 -1.82 1.34
CA PHE A 23 9.73 -2.41 0.65
C PHE A 23 10.04 -2.67 -0.84
N HIS A 24 10.60 -1.68 -1.53
CA HIS A 24 11.04 -1.81 -2.92
C HIS A 24 12.05 -2.96 -3.10
N LYS A 25 13.01 -3.09 -2.19
CA LYS A 25 13.98 -4.19 -2.23
C LYS A 25 13.32 -5.55 -2.02
N ALA A 26 12.31 -5.64 -1.14
CA ALA A 26 11.57 -6.86 -0.89
C ALA A 26 10.76 -7.28 -2.13
N SER A 27 9.98 -6.37 -2.72
CA SER A 27 9.19 -6.62 -3.93
C SER A 27 10.08 -7.09 -5.10
N GLY A 28 11.21 -6.40 -5.32
CA GLY A 28 12.17 -6.77 -6.36
C GLY A 28 12.77 -8.17 -6.16
N ARG A 29 13.06 -8.58 -4.92
CA ARG A 29 13.54 -9.94 -4.61
C ARG A 29 12.47 -11.02 -4.83
N MET A 30 11.21 -10.68 -4.69
CA MET A 30 10.08 -11.55 -5.02
C MET A 30 9.78 -11.60 -6.52
N GLY A 31 10.45 -10.76 -7.33
CA GLY A 31 10.19 -10.63 -8.77
C GLY A 31 8.85 -9.94 -9.05
N LEU A 32 8.40 -9.07 -8.16
CA LEU A 32 7.18 -8.28 -8.29
C LEU A 32 7.55 -6.78 -8.42
N ALA A 33 6.75 -6.02 -9.16
CA ALA A 33 6.79 -4.57 -9.05
C ALA A 33 6.11 -4.14 -7.74
N ASP A 34 6.52 -3.00 -7.15
CA ASP A 34 5.94 -2.48 -5.90
C ASP A 34 4.43 -2.37 -5.95
N SER A 35 3.90 -1.87 -7.07
CA SER A 35 2.47 -1.75 -7.30
C SER A 35 1.75 -3.08 -7.46
N GLU A 36 2.42 -4.11 -7.98
CA GLU A 36 1.87 -5.47 -8.04
C GLU A 36 1.79 -6.07 -6.64
N LEU A 37 2.87 -5.94 -5.85
CA LEU A 37 2.87 -6.37 -4.45
C LEU A 37 1.78 -5.64 -3.66
N THR A 38 1.67 -4.31 -3.79
CA THR A 38 0.63 -3.52 -3.12
C THR A 38 -0.77 -4.01 -3.45
N ILE A 39 -1.08 -4.26 -4.73
CA ILE A 39 -2.40 -4.73 -5.15
C ILE A 39 -2.69 -6.13 -4.60
N LEU A 40 -1.73 -7.06 -4.72
CA LEU A 40 -1.88 -8.43 -4.20
C LEU A 40 -2.05 -8.44 -2.68
N TYR A 41 -1.24 -7.62 -1.98
CA TYR A 41 -1.33 -7.45 -0.53
C TYR A 41 -2.72 -6.99 -0.11
N MET A 42 -3.27 -5.95 -0.74
CA MET A 42 -4.62 -5.47 -0.44
C MET A 42 -5.70 -6.52 -0.70
N LEU A 43 -5.61 -7.27 -1.80
CA LEU A 43 -6.56 -8.33 -2.10
C LEU A 43 -6.55 -9.43 -1.03
N CYS A 44 -5.39 -9.68 -0.40
CA CYS A 44 -5.25 -10.65 0.68
C CYS A 44 -5.71 -10.11 2.01
N ASP A 45 -5.25 -8.93 2.39
CA ASP A 45 -5.50 -8.32 3.71
C ASP A 45 -6.99 -8.04 3.92
N TYR A 46 -7.64 -7.42 2.94
CA TYR A 46 -9.08 -7.11 3.02
C TYR A 46 -10.00 -8.27 2.64
N GLN A 47 -9.46 -9.36 2.10
CA GLN A 47 -10.20 -10.57 1.70
C GLN A 47 -11.44 -10.29 0.84
N ARG A 48 -11.38 -9.28 -0.02
CA ARG A 48 -12.46 -8.89 -0.93
C ARG A 48 -11.93 -8.40 -2.28
N PRO A 49 -12.75 -8.46 -3.34
CA PRO A 49 -12.40 -7.86 -4.62
C PRO A 49 -12.30 -6.33 -4.53
N PHE A 50 -11.31 -5.75 -5.18
CA PHE A 50 -11.14 -4.31 -5.36
C PHE A 50 -11.31 -3.91 -6.82
N SER A 51 -11.79 -2.69 -7.05
CA SER A 51 -11.68 -2.04 -8.34
C SER A 51 -10.39 -1.23 -8.43
N GLN A 52 -9.97 -0.89 -9.65
CA GLN A 52 -8.81 -0.02 -9.85
C GLN A 52 -9.00 1.35 -9.20
N CYS A 53 -10.22 1.90 -9.21
CA CYS A 53 -10.54 3.16 -8.55
C CYS A 53 -10.33 3.10 -7.04
N GLU A 54 -10.78 2.01 -6.39
CA GLU A 54 -10.56 1.82 -4.95
C GLU A 54 -9.07 1.71 -4.61
N ILE A 55 -8.28 0.98 -5.41
CA ILE A 55 -6.82 0.90 -5.22
C ILE A 55 -6.19 2.29 -5.32
N ILE A 56 -6.54 3.09 -6.34
CA ILE A 56 -6.02 4.44 -6.51
C ILE A 56 -6.35 5.31 -5.28
N GLN A 57 -7.58 5.27 -4.81
CA GLN A 57 -8.02 6.04 -3.64
C GLN A 57 -7.28 5.66 -2.36
N LEU A 58 -7.13 4.36 -2.10
CA LEU A 58 -6.55 3.86 -0.85
C LEU A 58 -5.02 3.95 -0.81
N THR A 59 -4.36 3.85 -1.97
CA THR A 59 -2.89 3.81 -2.02
C THR A 59 -2.25 5.11 -2.47
N GLY A 60 -3.01 6.01 -3.11
CA GLY A 60 -2.45 7.20 -3.76
C GLY A 60 -1.60 6.90 -5.00
N LEU A 61 -1.52 5.65 -5.45
CA LEU A 61 -0.84 5.28 -6.69
C LEU A 61 -1.49 5.99 -7.89
N SER A 62 -0.66 6.37 -8.88
CA SER A 62 -1.19 6.98 -10.10
C SER A 62 -2.08 6.02 -10.87
N LYS A 63 -3.10 6.56 -11.54
CA LYS A 63 -3.98 5.79 -12.44
C LYS A 63 -3.17 4.99 -13.47
N GLN A 64 -2.11 5.58 -14.02
CA GLN A 64 -1.25 4.93 -14.99
C GLN A 64 -0.52 3.72 -14.38
N THR A 65 0.03 3.87 -13.16
CA THR A 65 0.71 2.80 -12.44
C THR A 65 -0.23 1.64 -12.15
N VAL A 66 -1.42 1.91 -11.60
CA VAL A 66 -2.42 0.88 -11.32
C VAL A 66 -2.85 0.18 -12.60
N ASN A 67 -3.20 0.92 -13.66
CA ASN A 67 -3.62 0.33 -14.93
C ASN A 67 -2.54 -0.56 -15.55
N SER A 68 -1.26 -0.13 -15.54
CA SER A 68 -0.17 -0.92 -16.12
C SER A 68 0.09 -2.19 -15.32
N SER A 69 0.03 -2.14 -13.99
CA SER A 69 0.20 -3.30 -13.12
C SER A 69 -0.95 -4.30 -13.30
N VAL A 70 -2.19 -3.82 -13.28
CA VAL A 70 -3.37 -4.68 -13.50
C VAL A 70 -3.31 -5.38 -14.85
N ARG A 71 -2.94 -4.68 -15.93
CA ARG A 71 -2.78 -5.31 -17.26
C ARG A 71 -1.69 -6.37 -17.29
N ARG A 72 -0.55 -6.13 -16.61
CA ARG A 72 0.52 -7.16 -16.52
C ARG A 72 0.04 -8.39 -15.75
N MET A 73 -0.64 -8.18 -14.63
CA MET A 73 -1.16 -9.26 -13.80
C MET A 73 -2.26 -10.06 -14.53
N GLU A 74 -3.15 -9.37 -15.25
CA GLU A 74 -4.17 -10.00 -16.10
C GLU A 74 -3.52 -10.82 -17.22
N LYS A 75 -2.53 -10.25 -17.93
CA LYS A 75 -1.77 -10.95 -18.98
C LYS A 75 -0.99 -12.15 -18.42
N ALA A 76 -0.46 -12.04 -17.21
CA ALA A 76 0.20 -13.15 -16.53
C ALA A 76 -0.78 -14.23 -16.04
N GLY A 77 -2.09 -13.95 -16.09
CA GLY A 77 -3.15 -14.84 -15.64
C GLY A 77 -3.31 -14.91 -14.13
N TRP A 78 -2.86 -13.87 -13.39
CA TRP A 78 -2.97 -13.83 -11.92
C TRP A 78 -4.33 -13.32 -11.45
N LEU A 79 -4.99 -12.48 -12.26
CA LEU A 79 -6.30 -11.94 -11.96
C LEU A 79 -7.17 -11.85 -13.21
N VAL A 80 -8.47 -11.71 -12.98
CA VAL A 80 -9.48 -11.38 -13.99
C VAL A 80 -10.23 -10.15 -13.57
N LEU A 81 -10.68 -9.38 -14.57
CA LEU A 81 -11.51 -8.20 -14.37
C LEU A 81 -12.98 -8.55 -14.64
N GLY A 82 -13.87 -8.12 -13.75
CA GLY A 82 -15.31 -8.28 -13.93
C GLY A 82 -15.88 -7.49 -15.11
N GLU A 83 -17.15 -7.71 -15.44
CA GLU A 83 -17.81 -7.22 -16.66
C GLU A 83 -18.11 -5.71 -16.74
N ARG A 84 -18.00 -4.96 -15.63
CA ARG A 84 -18.26 -3.52 -15.65
C ARG A 84 -17.19 -2.77 -16.46
N SER A 85 -17.59 -1.67 -17.10
CA SER A 85 -16.68 -0.78 -17.83
C SER A 85 -15.89 0.14 -16.88
N ASN A 86 -14.74 0.63 -17.35
CA ASN A 86 -13.89 1.60 -16.66
C ASN A 86 -13.18 1.08 -15.40
N CYS A 87 -12.70 2.00 -14.56
CA CYS A 87 -11.93 1.71 -13.33
C CYS A 87 -12.75 1.03 -12.21
N HIS A 88 -14.06 0.85 -12.40
CA HIS A 88 -14.94 0.17 -11.43
C HIS A 88 -15.01 -1.36 -11.59
N ARG A 89 -14.29 -1.92 -12.58
CA ARG A 89 -14.19 -3.38 -12.75
C ARG A 89 -13.50 -3.98 -11.51
N LYS A 90 -14.17 -4.94 -10.89
CA LYS A 90 -13.60 -5.66 -9.75
C LYS A 90 -12.54 -6.65 -10.22
N MET A 91 -11.42 -6.66 -9.51
CA MET A 91 -10.33 -7.61 -9.70
C MET A 91 -10.57 -8.84 -8.81
N THR A 92 -10.45 -10.01 -9.40
CA THR A 92 -10.54 -11.29 -8.67
C THR A 92 -9.32 -12.13 -9.03
N LEU A 93 -8.68 -12.72 -8.02
CA LEU A 93 -7.56 -13.64 -8.25
C LEU A 93 -8.02 -14.91 -8.95
N THR A 94 -7.24 -15.37 -9.89
CA THR A 94 -7.37 -16.71 -10.49
C THR A 94 -6.70 -17.74 -9.59
N GLU A 95 -6.80 -19.03 -9.91
CA GLU A 95 -6.03 -20.07 -9.20
C GLU A 95 -4.52 -19.79 -9.26
N LYS A 96 -4.01 -19.38 -10.41
CA LYS A 96 -2.60 -18.96 -10.56
C LYS A 96 -2.27 -17.73 -9.72
N GLY A 97 -3.20 -16.77 -9.60
CA GLY A 97 -3.06 -15.64 -8.70
C GLY A 97 -2.96 -16.07 -7.24
N HIS A 98 -3.79 -17.00 -6.83
CA HIS A 98 -3.72 -17.58 -5.48
C HIS A 98 -2.41 -18.32 -5.23
N GLU A 99 -1.84 -19.00 -6.23
CA GLU A 99 -0.50 -19.61 -6.11
C GLU A 99 0.58 -18.55 -5.86
N ILE A 100 0.60 -17.47 -6.64
CA ILE A 100 1.56 -16.36 -6.45
C ILE A 100 1.40 -15.74 -5.05
N VAL A 101 0.17 -15.60 -4.58
CA VAL A 101 -0.11 -15.09 -3.23
C VAL A 101 0.47 -16.04 -2.17
N ARG A 102 0.17 -17.33 -2.25
CA ARG A 102 0.67 -18.34 -1.31
C ARG A 102 2.20 -18.43 -1.29
N GLU A 103 2.84 -18.33 -2.45
CA GLU A 103 4.29 -18.47 -2.55
C GLU A 103 5.08 -17.23 -2.15
N LYS A 104 4.53 -16.04 -2.39
CA LYS A 104 5.28 -14.79 -2.27
C LYS A 104 4.68 -13.81 -1.26
N VAL A 105 3.38 -13.56 -1.34
CA VAL A 105 2.75 -12.48 -0.59
C VAL A 105 2.49 -12.88 0.85
N LEU A 106 1.88 -14.04 1.08
CA LEU A 106 1.60 -14.51 2.45
C LEU A 106 2.87 -14.68 3.29
N PRO A 107 3.96 -15.32 2.80
CA PRO A 107 5.20 -15.38 3.56
C PRO A 107 5.80 -14.01 3.86
N PHE A 108 5.66 -13.03 2.96
CA PHE A 108 6.10 -11.67 3.21
C PHE A 108 5.25 -11.01 4.29
N MET A 109 3.92 -11.14 4.23
CA MET A 109 2.99 -10.63 5.26
C MET A 109 3.29 -11.23 6.63
N ASP A 110 3.56 -12.53 6.72
CA ASP A 110 3.91 -13.21 7.97
C ASP A 110 5.21 -12.66 8.56
N LEU A 111 6.23 -12.44 7.73
CA LEU A 111 7.50 -11.84 8.16
C LEU A 111 7.32 -10.39 8.62
N GLU A 112 6.48 -9.63 7.93
CA GLU A 112 6.17 -8.24 8.29
C GLU A 112 5.36 -8.17 9.60
N ALA A 113 4.37 -9.03 9.78
CA ALA A 113 3.65 -9.17 11.04
C ALA A 113 4.58 -9.49 12.21
N GLY A 114 5.59 -10.33 12.00
CA GLY A 114 6.62 -10.67 12.98
C GLY A 114 7.44 -9.46 13.46
N ILE A 115 7.46 -8.34 12.74
CA ILE A 115 8.08 -7.08 13.21
C ILE A 115 7.28 -6.54 14.41
N PHE A 116 5.95 -6.51 14.28
CA PHE A 116 5.05 -6.04 15.35
C PHE A 116 5.03 -7.00 16.55
N ASP A 117 5.23 -8.29 16.34
CA ASP A 117 5.30 -9.29 17.40
C ASP A 117 6.50 -9.08 18.33
N GLN A 118 7.56 -8.40 17.87
CA GLN A 118 8.73 -8.05 18.68
C GLN A 118 8.48 -6.86 19.61
N TRP A 119 7.39 -6.14 19.42
CA TRP A 119 7.04 -4.96 20.21
C TRP A 119 6.06 -5.35 21.31
N THR A 120 6.12 -4.63 22.42
CA THR A 120 5.10 -4.73 23.46
C THR A 120 3.75 -4.21 22.94
N GLU A 121 2.68 -4.59 23.59
CA GLU A 121 1.33 -4.09 23.25
C GLU A 121 1.29 -2.55 23.35
N GLU A 122 1.89 -1.98 24.40
CA GLU A 122 1.96 -0.52 24.59
C GLU A 122 2.71 0.19 23.44
N GLU A 123 3.83 -0.39 22.98
CA GLU A 123 4.60 0.14 21.85
C GLU A 123 3.80 0.09 20.56
N ARG A 124 3.08 -1.02 20.29
CA ARG A 124 2.20 -1.15 19.12
C ARG A 124 1.08 -0.12 19.12
N GLU A 125 0.34 -0.03 20.23
CA GLU A 125 -0.77 0.91 20.36
C GLU A 125 -0.28 2.37 20.26
N THR A 126 0.86 2.69 20.88
CA THR A 126 1.46 4.02 20.77
C THR A 126 1.84 4.36 19.32
N PHE A 127 2.49 3.43 18.64
CA PHE A 127 2.91 3.62 17.25
C PHE A 127 1.71 3.80 16.32
N LEU A 128 0.73 2.91 16.40
CA LEU A 128 -0.47 2.96 15.56
C LEU A 128 -1.28 4.23 15.82
N GLY A 129 -1.50 4.58 17.09
CA GLY A 129 -2.23 5.81 17.45
C GLY A 129 -1.53 7.09 16.98
N LEU A 130 -0.19 7.14 16.98
CA LEU A 130 0.56 8.27 16.44
C LEU A 130 0.47 8.32 14.91
N MET A 131 0.51 7.18 14.22
CA MET A 131 0.35 7.10 12.77
C MET A 131 -1.05 7.54 12.31
N GLU A 132 -2.10 7.12 13.00
CA GLU A 132 -3.48 7.54 12.73
C GLU A 132 -3.67 9.05 12.92
N ARG A 133 -3.09 9.62 13.98
CA ARG A 133 -3.10 11.08 14.20
C ARG A 133 -2.35 11.83 13.11
N TYR A 134 -1.22 11.30 12.66
CA TYR A 134 -0.45 11.88 11.57
C TYR A 134 -1.22 11.84 10.25
N GLU A 135 -1.84 10.70 9.92
CA GLU A 135 -2.71 10.54 8.76
C GLU A 135 -3.86 11.54 8.76
N THR A 136 -4.60 11.64 9.87
CA THR A 136 -5.72 12.59 10.02
C THR A 136 -5.27 14.03 9.78
N ALA A 137 -4.19 14.45 10.43
CA ALA A 137 -3.67 15.81 10.28
C ALA A 137 -3.17 16.10 8.84
N LEU A 138 -2.59 15.10 8.16
CA LEU A 138 -2.14 15.25 6.79
C LEU A 138 -3.31 15.37 5.80
N ASN A 139 -4.40 14.64 6.03
CA ASN A 139 -5.63 14.77 5.25
C ASN A 139 -6.26 16.16 5.42
N GLU A 140 -6.31 16.69 6.63
CA GLU A 140 -6.78 18.07 6.90
C GLU A 140 -5.93 19.12 6.15
N ILE A 141 -4.61 18.95 6.11
CA ILE A 141 -3.71 19.83 5.34
C ILE A 141 -4.03 19.74 3.84
N ALA A 142 -4.26 18.54 3.31
CA ALA A 142 -4.61 18.35 1.90
C ALA A 142 -5.91 19.07 1.53
N GLU A 143 -6.94 18.98 2.38
CA GLU A 143 -8.22 19.68 2.20
C GLU A 143 -8.04 21.22 2.25
N GLN A 144 -7.23 21.73 3.18
CA GLN A 144 -6.92 23.16 3.28
C GLN A 144 -6.24 23.69 2.01
N ILE A 145 -5.28 22.93 1.45
CA ILE A 145 -4.60 23.30 0.20
C ILE A 145 -5.57 23.32 -0.99
N GLU A 146 -6.50 22.36 -1.06
CA GLU A 146 -7.51 22.33 -2.10
C GLU A 146 -8.47 23.52 -2.03
N ASN A 147 -8.93 23.86 -0.83
CA ASN A 147 -9.83 25.00 -0.58
C ASN A 147 -9.18 26.37 -0.86
N THR A 148 -7.85 26.48 -0.68
CA THR A 148 -7.11 27.74 -0.95
C THR A 148 -6.93 28.00 -2.45
N ARG A 149 -7.14 26.99 -3.32
CA ARG A 149 -7.00 27.10 -4.78
C ARG A 149 -8.30 27.41 -5.50
N ARG A 150 -9.41 27.46 -4.79
CA ARG A 150 -10.74 27.87 -5.31
C ARG A 150 -11.00 29.34 -5.02
#